data_26c2d3149d212d4357781a9b037b3333
#
_entry.id   26c2d3149d212d4357781a9b037b3333
#
_cell.length_a   1.000
_cell.length_b   1.000
_cell.length_c   1.000
_cell.angle_alpha   90.00
_cell.angle_beta   90.00
_cell.angle_gamma   90.00
#
_symmetry.space_group_name_H-M   'P 1'
#
loop_
_entity.id
_entity.type
_entity.pdbx_description
1 polymer ?
#
loop_
_entity_poly.entity_id
_entity_poly.type
_entity_poly.pdbx_seq_one_letter_code
_entity_poly.pdbx_strand_id
1 'polypeptide(L)'
;MSLPFFIARRYLFSKKKHNAINIISGISVCGVALATLALVCTLSVFNGFQDMVAGFFTAFDPELKITVREGKVFDPHEACIRQVHALSEIDVWTETLEENAMVQYKDRQAMAVIKGVEDNFEQLTSIDSLLYGTGKFLLSDSVVDYGFLGVELISELGTGIQFVDPLQVYAPKRNVRVNIANPTAAFNREYLFSPGAIFAVNQQKYDSRYILTSLDFARRLFNYDTEVSAIEMKLKPGSNIGSVQKKIAGILGDRFIVQNRYEQQADVFRIMEIEKLISYLFLTFILGIACFNVIGSLSMLILDKREDVETLRNLGADDRLIARIFLFEGRMISVFGALSGIVLGLLLCFLQQRFGLISFGGGNGSFVVDAYPVSVHATDIILVFLTVITVGFLSVWYPVRYLSKRLLRKR
;
A
#
# COMPACT_ATOMS: atom_id res chain seq x y z
N MET A 1 -12.60 -10.64 -42.78
CA MET A 1 -13.11 -9.39 -42.16
C MET A 1 -14.64 -9.37 -42.33
N SER A 2 -15.39 -9.12 -41.27
CA SER A 2 -16.85 -8.99 -41.37
C SER A 2 -17.20 -7.66 -42.06
N LEU A 3 -18.20 -7.67 -42.95
CA LEU A 3 -18.67 -6.48 -43.68
C LEU A 3 -18.92 -5.25 -42.76
N PRO A 4 -19.58 -5.40 -41.59
CA PRO A 4 -19.78 -4.28 -40.67
C PRO A 4 -18.49 -3.63 -40.17
N PHE A 5 -17.46 -4.40 -39.88
CA PHE A 5 -16.17 -3.89 -39.43
C PHE A 5 -15.42 -3.14 -40.54
N PHE A 6 -15.49 -3.64 -41.78
CA PHE A 6 -14.90 -2.96 -42.92
C PHE A 6 -15.52 -1.58 -43.15
N ILE A 7 -16.86 -1.47 -43.10
CA ILE A 7 -17.59 -0.22 -43.28
C ILE A 7 -17.29 0.74 -42.12
N ALA A 8 -17.33 0.29 -40.87
CA ALA A 8 -17.05 1.08 -39.69
C ALA A 8 -15.64 1.70 -39.73
N ARG A 9 -14.60 0.89 -40.08
CA ARG A 9 -13.24 1.38 -40.26
C ARG A 9 -13.14 2.46 -41.33
N ARG A 10 -13.86 2.30 -42.46
CA ARG A 10 -13.87 3.26 -43.54
C ARG A 10 -14.56 4.57 -43.16
N TYR A 11 -15.59 4.53 -42.32
CA TYR A 11 -16.26 5.74 -41.81
C TYR A 11 -15.33 6.51 -40.87
N LEU A 12 -14.65 5.85 -39.96
CA LEU A 12 -13.74 6.51 -39.02
C LEU A 12 -12.55 7.20 -39.70
N PHE A 13 -12.01 6.61 -40.80
CA PHE A 13 -10.78 7.08 -41.46
C PHE A 13 -11.02 7.72 -42.82
N SER A 14 -12.28 8.07 -43.20
CA SER A 14 -12.60 8.65 -44.49
C SER A 14 -12.10 10.08 -44.62
N LYS A 15 -11.32 10.37 -45.67
CA LYS A 15 -10.76 11.69 -45.97
C LYS A 15 -11.73 12.63 -46.75
N LYS A 16 -13.01 12.26 -46.95
CA LYS A 16 -13.95 13.09 -47.73
C LYS A 16 -14.61 14.19 -46.88
N LYS A 17 -14.48 15.41 -47.37
CA LYS A 17 -15.09 16.74 -47.19
C LYS A 17 -15.96 17.13 -45.96
N HIS A 18 -16.25 16.27 -44.97
CA HIS A 18 -16.98 16.68 -43.77
C HIS A 18 -16.03 16.67 -42.53
N ASN A 19 -15.25 17.76 -42.41
CA ASN A 19 -14.31 17.94 -41.28
C ASN A 19 -14.97 17.91 -39.89
N ALA A 20 -16.26 18.30 -39.79
CA ALA A 20 -16.93 18.42 -38.50
C ALA A 20 -17.10 17.06 -37.77
N ILE A 21 -17.46 15.99 -38.48
CA ILE A 21 -17.73 14.69 -37.87
C ILE A 21 -16.42 14.03 -37.40
N ASN A 22 -15.38 14.09 -38.22
CA ASN A 22 -14.06 13.56 -37.87
C ASN A 22 -13.48 14.30 -36.65
N ILE A 23 -13.73 15.62 -36.54
CA ILE A 23 -13.34 16.43 -35.39
C ILE A 23 -14.11 15.98 -34.12
N ILE A 24 -15.43 15.79 -34.20
CA ILE A 24 -16.27 15.38 -33.09
C ILE A 24 -15.87 13.95 -32.60
N SER A 25 -15.64 13.02 -33.56
CA SER A 25 -15.13 11.67 -33.22
C SER A 25 -13.73 11.73 -32.62
N GLY A 26 -12.86 12.59 -33.12
CA GLY A 26 -11.53 12.84 -32.57
C GLY A 26 -11.58 13.39 -31.13
N ILE A 27 -12.48 14.35 -30.86
CA ILE A 27 -12.71 14.88 -29.50
C ILE A 27 -13.17 13.75 -28.57
N SER A 28 -14.05 12.86 -29.04
CA SER A 28 -14.50 11.72 -28.25
C SER A 28 -13.37 10.75 -27.93
N VAL A 29 -12.50 10.43 -28.89
CA VAL A 29 -11.29 9.61 -28.67
C VAL A 29 -10.36 10.29 -27.67
N CYS A 30 -10.11 11.59 -27.83
CA CYS A 30 -9.30 12.37 -26.88
C CYS A 30 -9.87 12.36 -25.46
N GLY A 31 -11.19 12.53 -25.31
CA GLY A 31 -11.86 12.49 -24.01
C GLY A 31 -11.68 11.13 -23.30
N VAL A 32 -11.88 10.03 -24.02
CA VAL A 32 -11.64 8.68 -23.49
C VAL A 32 -10.14 8.46 -23.20
N ALA A 33 -9.25 8.95 -24.07
CA ALA A 33 -7.81 8.84 -23.88
C ALA A 33 -7.32 9.58 -22.63
N LEU A 34 -7.81 10.82 -22.41
CA LEU A 34 -7.47 11.61 -21.22
C LEU A 34 -7.96 10.94 -19.92
N ALA A 35 -9.19 10.42 -19.91
CA ALA A 35 -9.72 9.71 -18.76
C ALA A 35 -8.93 8.42 -18.50
N THR A 36 -8.55 7.68 -19.54
CA THR A 36 -7.73 6.48 -19.44
C THR A 36 -6.33 6.80 -18.95
N LEU A 37 -5.70 7.87 -19.46
CA LEU A 37 -4.41 8.36 -19.00
C LEU A 37 -4.45 8.69 -17.51
N ALA A 38 -5.49 9.43 -17.07
CA ALA A 38 -5.65 9.77 -15.66
C ALA A 38 -5.78 8.53 -14.78
N LEU A 39 -6.54 7.50 -15.20
CA LEU A 39 -6.65 6.23 -14.51
C LEU A 39 -5.28 5.53 -14.37
N VAL A 40 -4.53 5.41 -15.46
CA VAL A 40 -3.20 4.77 -15.45
C VAL A 40 -2.24 5.52 -14.54
N CYS A 41 -2.15 6.85 -14.67
CA CYS A 41 -1.23 7.65 -13.85
C CYS A 41 -1.59 7.59 -12.36
N THR A 42 -2.87 7.73 -12.00
CA THR A 42 -3.30 7.72 -10.60
C THR A 42 -3.04 6.37 -9.96
N LEU A 43 -3.41 5.25 -10.61
CA LEU A 43 -3.15 3.92 -10.06
C LEU A 43 -1.64 3.64 -9.93
N SER A 44 -0.84 4.07 -10.91
CA SER A 44 0.63 3.91 -10.85
C SER A 44 1.27 4.74 -9.74
N VAL A 45 0.73 5.90 -9.42
CA VAL A 45 1.16 6.71 -8.27
C VAL A 45 0.81 6.01 -6.96
N PHE A 46 -0.42 5.49 -6.79
CA PHE A 46 -0.77 4.73 -5.59
C PHE A 46 0.11 3.51 -5.39
N ASN A 47 0.41 2.76 -6.45
CA ASN A 47 1.36 1.65 -6.37
C ASN A 47 2.75 2.13 -5.96
N GLY A 48 3.22 3.23 -6.54
CA GLY A 48 4.52 3.82 -6.18
C GLY A 48 4.60 4.19 -4.70
N PHE A 49 3.52 4.75 -4.14
CA PHE A 49 3.44 5.01 -2.70
C PHE A 49 3.43 3.73 -1.87
N GLN A 50 2.69 2.70 -2.29
CA GLN A 50 2.69 1.40 -1.60
C GLN A 50 4.08 0.76 -1.60
N ASP A 51 4.77 0.76 -2.75
CA ASP A 51 6.12 0.23 -2.88
C ASP A 51 7.13 1.05 -2.05
N MET A 52 6.97 2.38 -2.02
CA MET A 52 7.78 3.27 -1.19
C MET A 52 7.59 2.97 0.30
N VAL A 53 6.34 2.88 0.78
CA VAL A 53 6.05 2.52 2.18
C VAL A 53 6.57 1.13 2.50
N ALA A 54 6.45 0.18 1.59
CA ALA A 54 7.05 -1.15 1.73
C ALA A 54 8.59 -1.10 1.80
N GLY A 55 9.23 -0.15 1.12
CA GLY A 55 10.66 0.11 1.21
C GLY A 55 11.12 0.68 2.54
N PHE A 56 10.21 1.26 3.34
CA PHE A 56 10.47 1.70 4.71
C PHE A 56 10.33 0.60 5.75
N PHE A 57 10.01 -0.64 5.34
CA PHE A 57 10.13 -1.76 6.28
C PHE A 57 11.58 -1.87 6.75
N THR A 58 11.72 -1.78 8.04
CA THR A 58 13.01 -1.64 8.70
C THR A 58 13.36 -2.91 9.45
N ALA A 59 14.48 -2.83 10.12
CA ALA A 59 14.92 -3.80 11.09
C ALA A 59 13.88 -4.12 12.18
N PHE A 60 12.92 -3.23 12.43
CA PHE A 60 11.83 -3.44 13.39
C PHE A 60 10.65 -4.24 12.84
N ASP A 61 10.62 -4.50 11.53
CA ASP A 61 9.54 -5.24 10.88
C ASP A 61 10.07 -6.61 10.42
N PRO A 62 9.95 -7.67 11.24
CA PRO A 62 10.43 -9.01 10.91
C PRO A 62 9.67 -9.59 9.71
N GLU A 63 10.27 -10.57 9.02
CA GLU A 63 9.63 -11.24 7.89
C GLU A 63 8.32 -11.93 8.27
N LEU A 64 8.32 -12.56 9.44
CA LEU A 64 7.12 -13.13 10.07
C LEU A 64 7.11 -12.80 11.56
N LYS A 65 5.93 -12.50 12.08
CA LYS A 65 5.67 -12.23 13.50
C LYS A 65 4.49 -13.07 13.97
N ILE A 66 4.67 -13.79 15.07
CA ILE A 66 3.60 -14.55 15.76
C ILE A 66 3.16 -13.74 16.96
N THR A 67 1.86 -13.53 17.09
CA THR A 67 1.20 -12.89 18.24
C THR A 67 -0.01 -13.71 18.67
N VAL A 68 -0.49 -13.51 19.88
CA VAL A 68 -1.73 -14.14 20.34
C VAL A 68 -2.94 -13.32 19.87
N ARG A 69 -4.06 -13.99 19.53
CA ARG A 69 -5.29 -13.32 19.10
C ARG A 69 -6.00 -12.62 20.25
N GLU A 70 -6.02 -13.25 21.41
CA GLU A 70 -6.64 -12.71 22.63
C GLU A 70 -5.61 -12.68 23.74
N GLY A 71 -5.52 -11.55 24.42
CA GLY A 71 -4.50 -11.30 25.46
C GLY A 71 -3.36 -10.44 24.94
N LYS A 72 -2.30 -10.35 25.75
CA LYS A 72 -1.10 -9.56 25.41
C LYS A 72 0.16 -10.44 25.25
N VAL A 73 0.18 -11.56 25.94
CA VAL A 73 1.36 -12.43 26.05
C VAL A 73 0.97 -13.90 26.01
N PHE A 74 1.92 -14.76 25.71
CA PHE A 74 1.79 -16.20 25.68
C PHE A 74 3.10 -16.88 26.12
N ASP A 75 3.02 -18.17 26.49
CA ASP A 75 4.20 -18.95 26.82
C ASP A 75 4.88 -19.47 25.53
N PRO A 76 6.15 -19.09 25.25
CA PRO A 76 6.87 -19.56 24.07
C PRO A 76 7.19 -21.06 24.11
N HIS A 77 7.07 -21.70 25.30
CA HIS A 77 7.35 -23.13 25.47
C HIS A 77 6.15 -24.05 25.20
N GLU A 78 5.04 -23.52 24.69
CA GLU A 78 3.89 -24.33 24.28
C GLU A 78 4.27 -25.32 23.18
N ALA A 79 3.62 -26.50 23.18
CA ALA A 79 3.96 -27.58 22.25
C ALA A 79 3.83 -27.17 20.76
N CYS A 80 2.81 -26.36 20.41
CA CYS A 80 2.64 -25.87 19.05
C CYS A 80 3.75 -24.90 18.61
N ILE A 81 4.20 -24.04 19.54
CA ILE A 81 5.30 -23.09 19.29
C ILE A 81 6.62 -23.84 19.05
N ARG A 82 6.90 -24.87 19.87
CA ARG A 82 8.08 -25.73 19.67
C ARG A 82 8.08 -26.46 18.33
N GLN A 83 6.90 -26.88 17.83
CA GLN A 83 6.78 -27.47 16.50
C GLN A 83 7.12 -26.46 15.39
N VAL A 84 6.72 -25.19 15.55
CA VAL A 84 7.09 -24.13 14.61
C VAL A 84 8.59 -23.87 14.66
N HIS A 85 9.19 -23.76 15.85
CA HIS A 85 10.63 -23.54 16.01
C HIS A 85 11.49 -24.64 15.34
N ALA A 86 10.97 -25.86 15.25
CA ALA A 86 11.66 -27.00 14.60
C ALA A 86 11.59 -26.95 13.05
N LEU A 87 10.94 -25.95 12.44
CA LEU A 87 10.84 -25.84 10.98
C LEU A 87 12.20 -25.46 10.36
N SER A 88 12.58 -26.20 9.32
CA SER A 88 13.86 -26.03 8.63
C SER A 88 13.99 -24.74 7.84
N GLU A 89 12.88 -24.10 7.54
CA GLU A 89 12.78 -22.85 6.76
C GLU A 89 13.12 -21.60 7.58
N ILE A 90 13.12 -21.70 8.93
CA ILE A 90 13.45 -20.59 9.82
C ILE A 90 14.98 -20.48 9.93
N ASP A 91 15.48 -19.27 9.80
CA ASP A 91 16.91 -18.91 9.93
C ASP A 91 17.17 -18.34 11.31
N VAL A 92 16.41 -17.31 11.70
CA VAL A 92 16.53 -16.67 13.02
C VAL A 92 15.17 -16.66 13.70
N TRP A 93 15.19 -16.95 14.98
CA TRP A 93 14.04 -16.95 15.88
C TRP A 93 14.36 -16.10 17.10
N THR A 94 13.54 -15.10 17.38
CA THR A 94 13.75 -14.19 18.50
C THR A 94 12.47 -14.00 19.27
N GLU A 95 12.56 -14.15 20.59
CA GLU A 95 11.47 -13.84 21.51
C GLU A 95 11.46 -12.34 21.80
N THR A 96 10.28 -11.72 21.81
CA THR A 96 10.15 -10.30 22.10
C THR A 96 9.02 -10.01 23.07
N LEU A 97 9.23 -9.02 23.93
CA LEU A 97 8.24 -8.52 24.87
C LEU A 97 8.08 -7.01 24.69
N GLU A 98 6.92 -6.61 24.16
CA GLU A 98 6.60 -5.20 23.91
C GLU A 98 5.45 -4.76 24.80
N GLU A 99 5.66 -3.73 25.65
CA GLU A 99 4.60 -3.09 26.44
C GLU A 99 4.90 -1.61 26.67
N ASN A 100 3.83 -0.85 26.94
CA ASN A 100 3.96 0.58 27.24
C ASN A 100 4.44 0.80 28.67
N ALA A 101 5.37 1.74 28.83
CA ALA A 101 5.86 2.19 30.10
C ALA A 101 6.03 3.72 30.12
N MET A 102 6.00 4.30 31.29
CA MET A 102 6.39 5.69 31.46
C MET A 102 7.91 5.74 31.72
N VAL A 103 8.60 6.57 30.97
CA VAL A 103 10.03 6.82 31.17
C VAL A 103 10.27 8.23 31.67
N GLN A 104 11.21 8.36 32.58
CA GLN A 104 11.57 9.62 33.19
C GLN A 104 13.09 9.82 33.14
N TYR A 105 13.49 10.98 32.65
CA TYR A 105 14.86 11.43 32.73
C TYR A 105 14.90 12.82 33.39
N LYS A 106 15.50 12.91 34.58
CA LYS A 106 15.46 14.12 35.40
C LYS A 106 14.02 14.59 35.61
N ASP A 107 13.67 15.79 35.15
CA ASP A 107 12.34 16.40 35.30
C ASP A 107 11.40 16.15 34.14
N ARG A 108 11.87 15.46 33.06
CA ARG A 108 11.07 15.18 31.88
C ARG A 108 10.55 13.76 31.88
N GLN A 109 9.33 13.60 31.40
CA GLN A 109 8.65 12.31 31.30
C GLN A 109 8.09 12.13 29.90
N ALA A 110 8.09 10.90 29.42
CA ALA A 110 7.48 10.50 28.15
C ALA A 110 6.84 9.10 28.27
N MET A 111 5.88 8.81 27.41
CA MET A 111 5.35 7.45 27.26
C MET A 111 6.15 6.74 26.18
N ALA A 112 6.74 5.59 26.52
CA ALA A 112 7.52 4.79 25.59
C ALA A 112 7.02 3.36 25.52
N VAL A 113 7.32 2.71 24.42
CA VAL A 113 7.18 1.25 24.24
C VAL A 113 8.52 0.61 24.56
N ILE A 114 8.58 -0.16 25.62
CA ILE A 114 9.76 -0.96 25.93
C ILE A 114 9.68 -2.24 25.12
N LYS A 115 10.65 -2.44 24.22
CA LYS A 115 10.80 -3.65 23.45
C LYS A 115 12.00 -4.42 23.98
N GLY A 116 11.72 -5.43 24.81
CA GLY A 116 12.71 -6.41 25.25
C GLY A 116 12.96 -7.43 24.15
N VAL A 117 14.20 -7.66 23.80
CA VAL A 117 14.64 -8.58 22.75
C VAL A 117 15.76 -9.48 23.24
N GLU A 118 15.95 -10.62 22.60
CA GLU A 118 17.10 -11.50 22.85
C GLU A 118 18.37 -10.98 22.18
N ASP A 119 19.53 -11.48 22.59
CA ASP A 119 20.84 -11.09 22.06
C ASP A 119 20.99 -11.39 20.55
N ASN A 120 20.23 -12.36 20.04
CA ASN A 120 20.24 -12.73 18.62
C ASN A 120 19.43 -11.76 17.71
N PHE A 121 18.82 -10.74 18.30
CA PHE A 121 18.06 -9.70 17.56
C PHE A 121 18.90 -9.02 16.46
N GLU A 122 20.20 -8.88 16.67
CA GLU A 122 21.15 -8.38 15.67
C GLU A 122 21.17 -9.26 14.40
N GLN A 123 21.00 -10.57 14.54
CA GLN A 123 20.94 -11.51 13.40
C GLN A 123 19.60 -11.44 12.65
N LEU A 124 18.53 -11.13 13.39
CA LEU A 124 17.19 -10.93 12.82
C LEU A 124 17.16 -9.67 11.96
N THR A 125 17.84 -8.63 12.43
CA THR A 125 17.76 -7.29 11.89
C THR A 125 19.16 -6.73 11.63
N SER A 126 19.31 -5.81 10.71
CA SER A 126 20.56 -5.08 10.52
C SER A 126 20.64 -3.87 11.46
N ILE A 127 20.38 -4.09 12.78
CA ILE A 127 20.25 -3.01 13.75
C ILE A 127 21.50 -2.12 13.81
N ASP A 128 22.68 -2.68 13.67
CA ASP A 128 23.95 -1.93 13.66
C ASP A 128 23.98 -0.82 12.63
N SER A 129 23.35 -1.01 11.47
CA SER A 129 23.28 0.01 10.42
C SER A 129 22.36 1.18 10.77
N LEU A 130 21.54 1.04 11.80
CA LEU A 130 20.58 2.03 12.26
C LEU A 130 21.03 2.73 13.53
N LEU A 131 22.17 2.31 14.10
CA LEU A 131 22.73 2.93 15.30
C LEU A 131 23.53 4.18 14.97
N TYR A 132 23.30 5.21 15.77
CA TYR A 132 24.05 6.46 15.77
C TYR A 132 24.74 6.64 17.11
N GLY A 133 26.06 6.81 17.11
CA GLY A 133 26.89 6.96 18.30
C GLY A 133 28.17 6.16 18.22
N THR A 134 28.85 6.02 19.35
CA THR A 134 30.11 5.27 19.46
C THR A 134 29.93 3.89 20.10
N GLY A 135 28.74 3.61 20.64
CA GLY A 135 28.39 2.35 21.28
C GLY A 135 28.12 1.21 20.28
N LYS A 136 28.24 -0.02 20.75
CA LYS A 136 27.84 -1.23 20.02
C LYS A 136 26.49 -1.72 20.52
N PHE A 137 25.82 -2.55 19.74
CA PHE A 137 24.59 -3.19 20.17
C PHE A 137 24.87 -4.19 21.30
N LEU A 138 24.73 -3.72 22.54
CA LEU A 138 24.85 -4.51 23.75
C LEU A 138 23.67 -4.21 24.64
N LEU A 139 22.83 -5.20 24.91
CA LEU A 139 21.57 -5.01 25.65
C LEU A 139 21.75 -5.03 27.15
N SER A 140 22.72 -5.79 27.65
CA SER A 140 23.05 -5.89 29.07
C SER A 140 24.49 -6.33 29.26
N ASP A 141 25.03 -6.03 30.41
CA ASP A 141 26.23 -6.68 30.93
C ASP A 141 25.93 -7.34 32.30
N SER A 142 26.92 -7.82 32.99
CA SER A 142 26.72 -8.49 34.28
C SER A 142 26.19 -7.57 35.40
N VAL A 143 26.14 -6.27 35.19
CA VAL A 143 25.84 -5.26 36.24
C VAL A 143 24.66 -4.37 35.86
N VAL A 144 24.54 -3.97 34.59
CA VAL A 144 23.57 -2.98 34.15
C VAL A 144 22.84 -3.40 32.88
N ASP A 145 21.61 -2.94 32.73
CA ASP A 145 20.83 -3.05 31.50
C ASP A 145 20.90 -1.75 30.70
N TYR A 146 21.07 -1.89 29.39
CA TYR A 146 21.18 -0.77 28.47
C TYR A 146 19.88 -0.53 27.72
N GLY A 147 19.61 0.75 27.44
CA GLY A 147 18.43 1.17 26.67
C GLY A 147 18.83 1.96 25.43
N PHE A 148 18.50 1.44 24.25
CA PHE A 148 18.64 2.15 22.98
C PHE A 148 17.37 2.92 22.71
N LEU A 149 17.45 4.24 22.74
CA LEU A 149 16.33 5.15 22.53
C LEU A 149 16.20 5.50 21.04
N GLY A 150 14.97 5.67 20.58
CA GLY A 150 14.70 6.29 19.27
C GLY A 150 15.14 7.76 19.26
N VAL A 151 15.58 8.23 18.10
CA VAL A 151 16.19 9.57 17.94
C VAL A 151 15.25 10.72 18.33
N GLU A 152 13.94 10.59 18.08
CA GLU A 152 12.97 11.62 18.47
C GLU A 152 12.69 11.61 19.97
N LEU A 153 12.67 10.43 20.59
CA LEU A 153 12.42 10.27 22.03
C LEU A 153 13.51 10.97 22.87
N ILE A 154 14.74 11.01 22.36
CA ILE A 154 15.85 11.75 23.01
C ILE A 154 15.51 13.24 23.13
N SER A 155 14.97 13.82 22.06
CA SER A 155 14.59 15.23 22.03
C SER A 155 13.46 15.53 23.02
N GLU A 156 12.50 14.62 23.15
CA GLU A 156 11.37 14.73 24.08
C GLU A 156 11.85 14.65 25.54
N LEU A 157 12.71 13.69 25.85
CA LEU A 157 13.28 13.52 27.20
C LEU A 157 14.39 14.55 27.52
N GLY A 158 14.88 15.26 26.51
CA GLY A 158 15.99 16.21 26.68
C GLY A 158 17.30 15.55 27.07
N THR A 159 17.51 14.30 26.60
CA THR A 159 18.77 13.59 26.76
C THR A 159 19.71 13.84 25.59
N GLY A 160 20.94 13.41 25.70
CA GLY A 160 21.87 13.26 24.57
C GLY A 160 21.98 11.80 24.15
N ILE A 161 22.79 11.53 23.12
CA ILE A 161 23.14 10.15 22.72
C ILE A 161 23.74 9.37 23.89
N GLN A 162 24.56 10.05 24.69
CA GLN A 162 25.10 9.54 25.95
C GLN A 162 24.42 10.28 27.10
N PHE A 163 23.67 9.58 27.93
CA PHE A 163 23.13 10.14 29.16
C PHE A 163 23.86 9.55 30.36
N VAL A 164 24.16 10.40 31.33
CA VAL A 164 25.00 10.07 32.52
C VAL A 164 24.10 9.48 33.62
N ASP A 165 22.96 10.15 33.87
CA ASP A 165 22.01 9.67 34.86
C ASP A 165 21.17 8.52 34.26
N PRO A 166 20.85 7.47 35.03
CA PRO A 166 20.04 6.38 34.52
C PRO A 166 18.62 6.83 34.18
N LEU A 167 18.10 6.31 33.09
CA LEU A 167 16.70 6.46 32.72
C LEU A 167 15.82 5.64 33.65
N GLN A 168 14.86 6.26 34.30
CA GLN A 168 13.91 5.58 35.16
C GLN A 168 12.71 5.11 34.32
N VAL A 169 12.39 3.83 34.42
CA VAL A 169 11.28 3.21 33.70
C VAL A 169 10.24 2.72 34.69
N TYR A 170 9.02 3.15 34.51
CA TYR A 170 7.89 2.80 35.38
C TYR A 170 6.85 2.01 34.61
N ALA A 171 6.50 0.83 35.11
CA ALA A 171 5.42 0.00 34.58
C ALA A 171 4.41 -0.36 35.69
N PRO A 172 3.11 -0.37 35.41
CA PRO A 172 2.11 -0.77 36.37
C PRO A 172 2.26 -2.25 36.73
N LYS A 173 2.17 -2.57 38.03
CA LYS A 173 2.16 -3.96 38.50
C LYS A 173 0.87 -4.65 38.10
N ARG A 174 0.94 -5.84 37.51
CA ARG A 174 -0.22 -6.57 36.99
C ARG A 174 -1.29 -6.92 38.04
N ASN A 175 -0.87 -7.24 39.25
CA ASN A 175 -1.74 -7.83 40.28
C ASN A 175 -2.04 -6.89 41.43
N VAL A 176 -1.71 -5.60 41.32
CA VAL A 176 -1.86 -4.61 42.39
C VAL A 176 -2.88 -3.56 41.97
N ARG A 177 -3.90 -3.36 42.84
CA ARG A 177 -4.81 -2.23 42.65
C ARG A 177 -4.12 -0.94 43.09
N VAL A 178 -4.28 0.13 42.30
CA VAL A 178 -3.73 1.44 42.64
C VAL A 178 -4.35 1.92 43.96
N ASN A 179 -3.53 2.09 44.99
CA ASN A 179 -3.93 2.68 46.26
C ASN A 179 -3.74 4.21 46.16
N ILE A 180 -4.82 4.98 46.33
CA ILE A 180 -4.78 6.43 46.23
C ILE A 180 -3.85 7.05 47.28
N ALA A 181 -3.66 6.42 48.47
CA ALA A 181 -2.75 6.90 49.50
C ALA A 181 -1.27 6.69 49.17
N ASN A 182 -0.94 5.68 48.33
CA ASN A 182 0.42 5.45 47.85
C ASN A 182 0.41 4.94 46.42
N PRO A 183 0.24 5.83 45.41
CA PRO A 183 0.12 5.44 44.02
C PRO A 183 1.41 4.78 43.49
N THR A 184 2.58 5.18 43.99
CA THR A 184 3.87 4.70 43.52
C THR A 184 4.13 3.23 43.85
N ALA A 185 3.50 2.68 44.89
CA ALA A 185 3.62 1.27 45.25
C ALA A 185 2.99 0.33 44.19
N ALA A 186 2.10 0.84 43.33
CA ALA A 186 1.48 0.10 42.26
C ALA A 186 2.34 -0.01 40.96
N PHE A 187 3.51 0.59 40.96
CA PHE A 187 4.44 0.58 39.82
C PHE A 187 5.72 -0.18 40.15
N ASN A 188 6.21 -0.93 39.20
CA ASN A 188 7.59 -1.37 39.16
C ASN A 188 8.46 -0.22 38.66
N ARG A 189 9.65 -0.11 39.19
CA ARG A 189 10.64 0.89 38.80
C ARG A 189 11.96 0.20 38.54
N GLU A 190 12.48 0.38 37.30
CA GLU A 190 13.74 -0.17 36.86
C GLU A 190 14.57 0.94 36.20
N TYR A 191 15.85 0.69 35.97
CA TYR A 191 16.79 1.67 35.48
C TYR A 191 17.50 1.18 34.23
N LEU A 192 17.52 2.02 33.17
CA LEU A 192 18.31 1.78 31.97
C LEU A 192 19.47 2.75 31.88
N PHE A 193 20.60 2.25 31.46
CA PHE A 193 21.81 3.04 31.24
C PHE A 193 22.03 3.28 29.75
N SER A 194 22.82 4.33 29.45
CA SER A 194 23.14 4.66 28.06
C SER A 194 24.16 3.67 27.50
N PRO A 195 23.87 3.06 26.34
CA PRO A 195 24.86 2.25 25.63
C PRO A 195 25.85 3.09 24.82
N GLY A 196 25.71 4.43 24.82
CA GLY A 196 26.49 5.33 23.96
C GLY A 196 26.05 5.33 22.51
N ALA A 197 24.88 4.79 22.21
CA ALA A 197 24.26 4.75 20.90
C ALA A 197 22.74 4.87 21.02
N ILE A 198 22.12 5.35 19.95
CA ILE A 198 20.68 5.50 19.76
C ILE A 198 20.32 4.90 18.40
N PHE A 199 19.07 4.63 18.16
CA PHE A 199 18.65 4.20 16.83
C PHE A 199 17.81 5.25 16.10
N ALA A 200 17.92 5.27 14.77
CA ALA A 200 17.05 6.03 13.89
C ALA A 200 16.63 5.17 12.71
N VAL A 201 15.33 4.96 12.62
CA VAL A 201 14.68 4.10 11.62
C VAL A 201 14.05 4.95 10.51
N ASN A 202 13.99 6.27 10.72
CA ASN A 202 13.26 7.22 9.89
C ASN A 202 11.75 6.93 9.79
N GLN A 203 11.21 6.35 10.85
CA GLN A 203 9.78 6.16 11.04
C GLN A 203 9.36 6.71 12.41
N GLN A 204 8.51 7.72 12.41
CA GLN A 204 8.03 8.39 13.62
C GLN A 204 7.48 7.41 14.66
N LYS A 205 6.78 6.35 14.23
CA LYS A 205 6.24 5.31 15.12
C LYS A 205 7.30 4.71 16.05
N TYR A 206 8.48 4.40 15.49
CA TYR A 206 9.57 3.78 16.24
C TYR A 206 10.49 4.82 16.88
N ASP A 207 10.86 5.86 16.13
CA ASP A 207 11.83 6.87 16.54
C ASP A 207 11.35 7.75 17.71
N SER A 208 10.00 7.93 17.83
CA SER A 208 9.43 8.77 18.91
C SER A 208 9.03 8.00 20.16
N ARG A 209 8.93 6.65 20.12
CA ARG A 209 8.31 5.91 21.21
C ARG A 209 9.07 4.68 21.68
N TYR A 210 9.94 4.07 20.86
CA TYR A 210 10.53 2.80 21.22
C TYR A 210 11.84 2.94 21.97
N ILE A 211 12.03 2.05 22.93
CA ILE A 211 13.29 1.79 23.61
C ILE A 211 13.56 0.30 23.50
N LEU A 212 14.71 -0.06 22.90
CA LEU A 212 15.20 -1.45 22.86
C LEU A 212 16.01 -1.74 24.09
N THR A 213 15.79 -2.90 24.69
CA THR A 213 16.51 -3.38 25.86
C THR A 213 16.53 -4.91 25.89
N SER A 214 17.16 -5.53 26.90
CA SER A 214 17.16 -6.98 27.04
C SER A 214 15.78 -7.54 27.38
N LEU A 215 15.48 -8.74 26.90
CA LEU A 215 14.25 -9.45 27.19
C LEU A 215 14.07 -9.66 28.70
N ASP A 216 15.17 -9.96 29.41
CA ASP A 216 15.17 -10.15 30.86
C ASP A 216 14.82 -8.86 31.63
N PHE A 217 15.32 -7.71 31.19
CA PHE A 217 14.90 -6.41 31.74
C PHE A 217 13.40 -6.20 31.58
N ALA A 218 12.86 -6.43 30.37
CA ALA A 218 11.44 -6.24 30.10
C ALA A 218 10.58 -7.20 30.95
N ARG A 219 11.00 -8.47 31.09
CA ARG A 219 10.31 -9.43 31.96
C ARG A 219 10.29 -8.98 33.41
N ARG A 220 11.38 -8.49 33.96
CA ARG A 220 11.44 -7.96 35.34
C ARG A 220 10.54 -6.73 35.50
N LEU A 221 10.62 -5.78 34.55
CA LEU A 221 9.84 -4.54 34.58
C LEU A 221 8.32 -4.81 34.58
N PHE A 222 7.85 -5.69 33.70
CA PHE A 222 6.43 -5.97 33.51
C PHE A 222 5.89 -7.14 34.35
N ASN A 223 6.76 -7.77 35.15
CA ASN A 223 6.42 -8.88 36.04
C ASN A 223 5.91 -10.10 35.26
N TYR A 224 6.67 -10.49 34.26
CA TYR A 224 6.51 -11.74 33.49
C TYR A 224 7.64 -12.71 33.84
N ASP A 225 7.36 -14.00 33.79
CA ASP A 225 8.38 -15.05 34.02
C ASP A 225 9.00 -15.48 32.68
N THR A 226 8.26 -16.26 31.88
CA THR A 226 8.69 -16.78 30.59
C THR A 226 7.92 -16.22 29.41
N GLU A 227 6.80 -15.57 29.72
CA GLU A 227 5.87 -15.10 28.69
C GLU A 227 6.49 -14.03 27.78
N VAL A 228 6.01 -14.01 26.51
CA VAL A 228 6.42 -13.10 25.47
C VAL A 228 5.20 -12.49 24.79
N SER A 229 5.33 -11.28 24.23
CA SER A 229 4.25 -10.65 23.46
C SER A 229 4.24 -11.10 22.01
N ALA A 230 5.41 -11.43 21.47
CA ALA A 230 5.54 -11.89 20.10
C ALA A 230 6.79 -12.77 19.92
N ILE A 231 6.77 -13.54 18.85
CA ILE A 231 7.95 -14.22 18.32
C ILE A 231 8.21 -13.66 16.93
N GLU A 232 9.40 -13.17 16.70
CA GLU A 232 9.84 -12.57 15.47
C GLU A 232 10.82 -13.49 14.73
N MET A 233 10.65 -13.63 13.42
CA MET A 233 11.39 -14.61 12.64
C MET A 233 11.91 -14.03 11.34
N LYS A 234 13.09 -14.56 10.94
CA LYS A 234 13.67 -14.39 9.61
C LYS A 234 13.74 -15.76 8.96
N LEU A 235 13.39 -15.83 7.69
CA LEU A 235 13.42 -17.07 6.93
C LEU A 235 14.74 -17.22 6.19
N LYS A 236 15.10 -18.45 5.88
CA LYS A 236 16.27 -18.75 5.04
C LYS A 236 16.09 -18.15 3.63
N PRO A 237 17.17 -17.65 3.03
CA PRO A 237 17.13 -17.10 1.68
C PRO A 237 16.49 -18.06 0.68
N GLY A 238 15.53 -17.55 -0.12
CA GLY A 238 14.80 -18.35 -1.11
C GLY A 238 13.53 -19.02 -0.63
N SER A 239 13.20 -18.94 0.67
CA SER A 239 11.93 -19.43 1.20
C SER A 239 10.76 -18.57 0.75
N ASN A 240 9.63 -19.19 0.39
CA ASN A 240 8.41 -18.45 0.07
C ASN A 240 7.65 -18.07 1.34
N ILE A 241 7.67 -16.78 1.70
CA ILE A 241 7.08 -16.25 2.94
C ILE A 241 5.60 -16.67 3.08
N GLY A 242 4.79 -16.55 2.01
CA GLY A 242 3.36 -16.88 2.07
C GLY A 242 3.07 -18.37 2.30
N SER A 243 3.92 -19.28 1.79
CA SER A 243 3.76 -20.71 2.02
C SER A 243 4.16 -21.10 3.43
N VAL A 244 5.25 -20.52 3.95
CA VAL A 244 5.71 -20.74 5.33
C VAL A 244 4.71 -20.17 6.33
N GLN A 245 4.19 -18.97 6.09
CA GLN A 245 3.15 -18.33 6.91
C GLN A 245 1.92 -19.23 7.05
N LYS A 246 1.40 -19.77 5.93
CA LYS A 246 0.26 -20.71 5.95
C LYS A 246 0.56 -22.00 6.71
N LYS A 247 1.78 -22.54 6.55
CA LYS A 247 2.24 -23.73 7.27
C LYS A 247 2.27 -23.49 8.79
N ILE A 248 2.84 -22.36 9.21
CA ILE A 248 2.90 -21.96 10.63
C ILE A 248 1.48 -21.73 11.18
N ALA A 249 0.63 -21.01 10.47
CA ALA A 249 -0.75 -20.78 10.88
C ALA A 249 -1.54 -22.09 11.04
N GLY A 250 -1.30 -23.08 10.17
CA GLY A 250 -1.89 -24.41 10.28
C GLY A 250 -1.45 -25.18 11.52
N ILE A 251 -0.21 -25.01 12.00
CA ILE A 251 0.31 -25.64 13.22
C ILE A 251 -0.25 -24.94 14.47
N LEU A 252 -0.32 -23.61 14.45
CA LEU A 252 -0.68 -22.79 15.61
C LEU A 252 -2.18 -22.70 15.86
N GLY A 253 -3.01 -22.90 14.81
CA GLY A 253 -4.48 -22.78 14.89
C GLY A 253 -4.96 -21.35 15.13
N ASP A 254 -6.25 -21.22 15.49
CA ASP A 254 -6.93 -19.92 15.58
C ASP A 254 -6.53 -19.05 16.78
N ARG A 255 -5.81 -19.59 17.73
CA ARG A 255 -5.36 -18.86 18.93
C ARG A 255 -4.29 -17.83 18.63
N PHE A 256 -3.46 -18.10 17.62
CA PHE A 256 -2.35 -17.26 17.24
C PHE A 256 -2.61 -16.56 15.89
N ILE A 257 -1.95 -15.44 15.69
CA ILE A 257 -1.94 -14.69 14.46
C ILE A 257 -0.50 -14.69 13.94
N VAL A 258 -0.33 -15.12 12.68
CA VAL A 258 0.97 -15.10 12.00
C VAL A 258 0.90 -14.02 10.93
N GLN A 259 1.68 -12.98 11.09
CA GLN A 259 1.67 -11.80 10.23
C GLN A 259 2.98 -11.67 9.44
N ASN A 260 2.88 -11.39 8.16
CA ASN A 260 4.01 -10.94 7.36
C ASN A 260 4.21 -9.41 7.52
N ARG A 261 5.26 -8.85 6.94
CA ARG A 261 5.58 -7.40 7.03
C ARG A 261 4.42 -6.49 6.64
N TYR A 262 3.69 -6.84 5.58
CA TYR A 262 2.54 -6.05 5.12
C TYR A 262 1.38 -6.10 6.12
N GLU A 263 1.11 -7.25 6.68
CA GLU A 263 0.03 -7.46 7.65
C GLU A 263 0.34 -6.83 9.01
N GLN A 264 1.62 -6.71 9.40
CA GLN A 264 2.03 -5.99 10.62
C GLN A 264 1.73 -4.48 10.55
N GLN A 265 1.67 -3.93 9.33
CA GLN A 265 1.29 -2.54 9.07
C GLN A 265 -0.04 -2.44 8.31
N ALA A 266 -0.93 -3.41 8.54
CA ALA A 266 -2.20 -3.53 7.83
C ALA A 266 -3.04 -2.26 7.84
N ASP A 267 -2.99 -1.47 8.91
CA ASP A 267 -3.76 -0.23 9.00
C ASP A 267 -3.35 0.79 7.94
N VAL A 268 -2.06 0.96 7.71
CA VAL A 268 -1.53 1.88 6.69
C VAL A 268 -1.87 1.37 5.30
N PHE A 269 -1.61 0.09 5.01
CA PHE A 269 -1.89 -0.50 3.70
C PHE A 269 -3.39 -0.53 3.39
N ARG A 270 -4.23 -0.83 4.37
CA ARG A 270 -5.70 -0.82 4.22
C ARG A 270 -6.22 0.57 3.86
N ILE A 271 -5.70 1.63 4.50
CA ILE A 271 -6.07 3.01 4.17
C ILE A 271 -5.68 3.31 2.72
N MET A 272 -4.46 2.97 2.31
CA MET A 272 -3.98 3.18 0.93
C MET A 272 -4.80 2.38 -0.10
N GLU A 273 -5.19 1.15 0.21
CA GLU A 273 -6.07 0.35 -0.66
C GLU A 273 -7.46 0.97 -0.82
N ILE A 274 -8.03 1.48 0.28
CA ILE A 274 -9.32 2.17 0.26
C ILE A 274 -9.22 3.45 -0.56
N GLU A 275 -8.18 4.26 -0.37
CA GLU A 275 -7.95 5.48 -1.15
C GLU A 275 -7.75 5.18 -2.64
N LYS A 276 -6.99 4.14 -2.97
CA LYS A 276 -6.82 3.64 -4.34
C LYS A 276 -8.17 3.25 -4.95
N LEU A 277 -9.00 2.50 -4.22
CA LEU A 277 -10.33 2.10 -4.67
C LEU A 277 -11.26 3.30 -4.90
N ILE A 278 -11.30 4.23 -3.96
CA ILE A 278 -12.12 5.45 -4.06
C ILE A 278 -11.69 6.27 -5.29
N SER A 279 -10.39 6.48 -5.47
CA SER A 279 -9.83 7.20 -6.62
C SER A 279 -10.16 6.50 -7.94
N TYR A 280 -10.05 5.18 -7.99
CA TYR A 280 -10.43 4.38 -9.15
C TYR A 280 -11.93 4.53 -9.50
N LEU A 281 -12.81 4.45 -8.51
CA LEU A 281 -14.25 4.62 -8.70
C LEU A 281 -14.59 6.04 -9.17
N PHE A 282 -13.96 7.05 -8.58
CA PHE A 282 -14.17 8.45 -8.96
C PHE A 282 -13.71 8.73 -10.40
N LEU A 283 -12.53 8.24 -10.77
CA LEU A 283 -12.01 8.38 -12.13
C LEU A 283 -12.82 7.56 -13.15
N THR A 284 -13.34 6.40 -12.76
CA THR A 284 -14.27 5.62 -13.58
C THR A 284 -15.58 6.37 -13.81
N PHE A 285 -16.07 7.10 -12.81
CA PHE A 285 -17.22 7.99 -12.97
C PHE A 285 -16.92 9.13 -13.95
N ILE A 286 -15.74 9.75 -13.86
CA ILE A 286 -15.29 10.77 -14.85
C ILE A 286 -15.19 10.17 -16.25
N LEU A 287 -14.68 8.94 -16.38
CA LEU A 287 -14.71 8.21 -17.66
C LEU A 287 -16.14 8.04 -18.18
N GLY A 288 -17.10 7.71 -17.30
CA GLY A 288 -18.52 7.67 -17.64
C GLY A 288 -19.02 9.00 -18.24
N ILE A 289 -18.65 10.12 -17.62
CA ILE A 289 -18.97 11.46 -18.15
C ILE A 289 -18.32 11.69 -19.53
N ALA A 290 -17.04 11.33 -19.70
CA ALA A 290 -16.35 11.41 -20.97
C ALA A 290 -17.06 10.59 -22.07
N CYS A 291 -17.66 9.45 -21.70
CA CYS A 291 -18.44 8.61 -22.61
C CYS A 291 -19.75 9.28 -23.10
N PHE A 292 -20.30 10.30 -22.42
CA PHE A 292 -21.41 11.08 -22.98
C PHE A 292 -21.02 11.82 -24.27
N ASN A 293 -19.75 12.22 -24.39
CA ASN A 293 -19.24 12.79 -25.64
C ASN A 293 -19.27 11.75 -26.78
N VAL A 294 -18.99 10.49 -26.46
CA VAL A 294 -19.08 9.37 -27.43
C VAL A 294 -20.54 9.18 -27.88
N ILE A 295 -21.51 9.26 -26.96
CA ILE A 295 -22.93 9.17 -27.24
C ILE A 295 -23.34 10.29 -28.20
N GLY A 296 -22.93 11.53 -27.91
CA GLY A 296 -23.22 12.71 -28.75
C GLY A 296 -22.62 12.59 -30.16
N SER A 297 -21.34 12.18 -30.22
CA SER A 297 -20.62 11.95 -31.47
C SER A 297 -21.29 10.89 -32.35
N LEU A 298 -21.60 9.72 -31.77
CA LEU A 298 -22.31 8.65 -32.49
C LEU A 298 -23.69 9.07 -32.95
N SER A 299 -24.45 9.82 -32.15
CA SER A 299 -25.76 10.30 -32.49
C SER A 299 -25.72 11.26 -33.73
N MET A 300 -24.74 12.18 -33.73
CA MET A 300 -24.52 13.07 -34.84
C MET A 300 -24.11 12.32 -36.11
N LEU A 301 -23.19 11.35 -35.95
CA LEU A 301 -22.72 10.53 -37.06
C LEU A 301 -23.85 9.69 -37.69
N ILE A 302 -24.73 9.10 -36.88
CA ILE A 302 -25.89 8.34 -37.38
C ILE A 302 -26.81 9.24 -38.19
N LEU A 303 -27.00 10.52 -37.77
CA LEU A 303 -27.83 11.48 -38.49
C LEU A 303 -27.21 11.91 -39.83
N ASP A 304 -25.92 12.18 -39.84
CA ASP A 304 -25.19 12.57 -41.06
C ASP A 304 -25.07 11.45 -42.08
N LYS A 305 -24.96 10.21 -41.64
CA LYS A 305 -24.85 9.03 -42.49
C LYS A 305 -26.23 8.46 -42.92
N ARG A 306 -27.29 9.23 -42.78
CA ARG A 306 -28.65 8.78 -43.12
C ARG A 306 -28.80 8.36 -44.59
N GLU A 307 -28.23 9.09 -45.52
CA GLU A 307 -28.28 8.77 -46.96
C GLU A 307 -27.50 7.49 -47.28
N ASP A 308 -26.32 7.30 -46.63
CA ASP A 308 -25.54 6.08 -46.77
C ASP A 308 -26.32 4.85 -46.20
N VAL A 309 -27.06 5.03 -45.10
CA VAL A 309 -27.92 4.02 -44.50
C VAL A 309 -29.09 3.65 -45.40
N GLU A 310 -29.74 4.65 -46.06
CA GLU A 310 -30.82 4.42 -47.04
C GLU A 310 -30.31 3.63 -48.27
N THR A 311 -29.10 3.98 -48.74
CA THR A 311 -28.44 3.23 -49.84
C THR A 311 -28.17 1.79 -49.48
N LEU A 312 -27.62 1.53 -48.26
CA LEU A 312 -27.36 0.18 -47.75
C LEU A 312 -28.66 -0.64 -47.65
N ARG A 313 -29.77 -0.04 -47.23
CA ARG A 313 -31.08 -0.67 -47.19
C ARG A 313 -31.59 -1.07 -48.56
N ASN A 314 -31.46 -0.14 -49.53
CA ASN A 314 -31.85 -0.42 -50.92
C ASN A 314 -31.05 -1.59 -51.53
N LEU A 315 -29.83 -1.81 -51.00
CA LEU A 315 -28.96 -2.95 -51.33
C LEU A 315 -29.28 -4.20 -50.52
N GLY A 316 -30.31 -4.22 -49.65
CA GLY A 316 -30.78 -5.37 -48.89
C GLY A 316 -30.18 -5.51 -47.49
N ALA A 317 -29.52 -4.48 -46.94
CA ALA A 317 -29.00 -4.51 -45.55
C ALA A 317 -30.16 -4.46 -44.52
N ASP A 318 -30.18 -5.40 -43.60
CA ASP A 318 -31.14 -5.42 -42.51
C ASP A 318 -30.76 -4.45 -41.40
N ASP A 319 -31.73 -4.10 -40.54
CA ASP A 319 -31.54 -3.17 -39.44
C ASP A 319 -30.49 -3.62 -38.44
N ARG A 320 -30.29 -4.95 -38.31
CA ARG A 320 -29.27 -5.53 -37.42
C ARG A 320 -27.84 -5.29 -37.96
N LEU A 321 -27.69 -5.35 -39.27
CA LEU A 321 -26.42 -5.08 -39.93
C LEU A 321 -26.02 -3.61 -39.74
N ILE A 322 -26.98 -2.70 -39.94
CA ILE A 322 -26.78 -1.24 -39.77
C ILE A 322 -26.42 -0.93 -38.31
N ALA A 323 -27.16 -1.47 -37.35
CA ALA A 323 -26.85 -1.32 -35.93
C ALA A 323 -25.45 -1.84 -35.56
N ARG A 324 -25.04 -2.98 -36.14
CA ARG A 324 -23.68 -3.53 -35.93
C ARG A 324 -22.58 -2.61 -36.46
N ILE A 325 -22.79 -1.93 -37.58
CA ILE A 325 -21.80 -0.98 -38.14
C ILE A 325 -21.51 0.13 -37.11
N PHE A 326 -22.55 0.79 -36.61
CA PHE A 326 -22.38 1.85 -35.60
C PHE A 326 -21.89 1.37 -34.26
N LEU A 327 -22.25 0.14 -33.84
CA LEU A 327 -21.68 -0.49 -32.64
C LEU A 327 -20.17 -0.74 -32.78
N PHE A 328 -19.71 -1.20 -33.94
CA PHE A 328 -18.29 -1.39 -34.21
C PHE A 328 -17.53 -0.06 -34.23
N GLU A 329 -18.13 1.01 -34.77
CA GLU A 329 -17.53 2.31 -34.80
C GLU A 329 -17.32 2.90 -33.40
N GLY A 330 -18.36 2.87 -32.55
CA GLY A 330 -18.23 3.29 -31.17
C GLY A 330 -17.23 2.45 -30.35
N ARG A 331 -17.17 1.13 -30.62
CA ARG A 331 -16.12 0.25 -30.03
C ARG A 331 -14.72 0.68 -30.47
N MET A 332 -14.53 1.00 -31.73
CA MET A 332 -13.24 1.48 -32.24
C MET A 332 -12.83 2.80 -31.56
N ILE A 333 -13.75 3.74 -31.35
CA ILE A 333 -13.48 4.98 -30.61
C ILE A 333 -12.99 4.63 -29.19
N SER A 334 -13.67 3.74 -28.49
CA SER A 334 -13.29 3.35 -27.13
C SER A 334 -11.94 2.60 -27.09
N VAL A 335 -11.70 1.70 -28.04
CA VAL A 335 -10.42 0.95 -28.12
C VAL A 335 -9.26 1.88 -28.44
N PHE A 336 -9.40 2.77 -29.44
CA PHE A 336 -8.36 3.73 -29.76
C PHE A 336 -8.11 4.73 -28.63
N GLY A 337 -9.18 5.20 -27.96
CA GLY A 337 -9.05 6.02 -26.76
C GLY A 337 -8.33 5.31 -25.62
N ALA A 338 -8.70 4.05 -25.32
CA ALA A 338 -8.04 3.25 -24.32
C ALA A 338 -6.56 3.02 -24.63
N LEU A 339 -6.23 2.57 -25.83
CA LEU A 339 -4.85 2.28 -26.23
C LEU A 339 -3.98 3.56 -26.23
N SER A 340 -4.48 4.65 -26.80
CA SER A 340 -3.75 5.93 -26.79
C SER A 340 -3.57 6.49 -25.37
N GLY A 341 -4.61 6.38 -24.52
CA GLY A 341 -4.55 6.80 -23.12
C GLY A 341 -3.56 5.97 -22.31
N ILE A 342 -3.54 4.63 -22.49
CA ILE A 342 -2.57 3.74 -21.83
C ILE A 342 -1.15 4.08 -22.28
N VAL A 343 -0.90 4.22 -23.60
CA VAL A 343 0.43 4.53 -24.12
C VAL A 343 0.92 5.88 -23.60
N LEU A 344 0.09 6.91 -23.61
CA LEU A 344 0.45 8.23 -23.09
C LEU A 344 0.64 8.19 -21.55
N GLY A 345 -0.22 7.47 -20.81
CA GLY A 345 -0.09 7.28 -19.37
C GLY A 345 1.22 6.57 -18.99
N LEU A 346 1.54 5.47 -19.68
CA LEU A 346 2.79 4.75 -19.49
C LEU A 346 4.02 5.61 -19.82
N LEU A 347 3.93 6.42 -20.89
CA LEU A 347 4.99 7.36 -21.26
C LEU A 347 5.22 8.39 -20.15
N LEU A 348 4.15 8.98 -19.60
CA LEU A 348 4.26 9.93 -18.49
C LEU A 348 4.81 9.27 -17.22
N CYS A 349 4.34 8.07 -16.88
CA CYS A 349 4.88 7.30 -15.75
C CYS A 349 6.38 7.02 -15.92
N PHE A 350 6.80 6.62 -17.13
CA PHE A 350 8.22 6.38 -17.45
C PHE A 350 9.06 7.67 -17.35
N LEU A 351 8.55 8.80 -17.88
CA LEU A 351 9.23 10.09 -17.77
C LEU A 351 9.36 10.52 -16.30
N GLN A 352 8.31 10.31 -15.50
CA GLN A 352 8.35 10.62 -14.07
C GLN A 352 9.39 9.75 -13.35
N GLN A 353 9.42 8.43 -13.60
CA GLN A 353 10.41 7.54 -12.99
C GLN A 353 11.86 7.89 -13.37
N ARG A 354 12.07 8.33 -14.62
CA ARG A 354 13.42 8.61 -15.14
C ARG A 354 13.94 10.00 -14.81
N PHE A 355 13.08 11.00 -14.82
CA PHE A 355 13.45 12.41 -14.71
C PHE A 355 12.96 13.10 -13.43
N GLY A 356 12.06 12.45 -12.66
CA GLY A 356 11.52 13.05 -11.44
C GLY A 356 10.84 14.41 -11.69
N LEU A 357 10.03 14.53 -12.76
CA LEU A 357 9.43 15.80 -13.20
C LEU A 357 8.62 16.49 -12.11
N ILE A 358 7.96 15.71 -11.27
CA ILE A 358 7.20 16.16 -10.12
C ILE A 358 7.99 15.77 -8.88
N SER A 359 8.53 16.74 -8.15
CA SER A 359 9.23 16.55 -6.88
C SER A 359 8.39 17.06 -5.72
N PHE A 360 8.62 16.51 -4.52
CA PHE A 360 8.06 17.05 -3.27
C PHE A 360 8.77 18.37 -2.91
N GLY A 361 8.52 19.44 -3.65
CA GLY A 361 9.14 20.74 -3.58
C GLY A 361 9.68 21.16 -2.20
N GLY A 362 10.97 21.18 -2.06
CA GLY A 362 11.66 21.67 -0.89
C GLY A 362 13.17 21.44 -1.00
N GLY A 363 13.88 22.39 -1.55
CA GLY A 363 15.32 22.33 -1.74
C GLY A 363 16.17 22.32 -0.45
N ASN A 364 15.68 21.80 0.67
CA ASN A 364 16.40 21.75 1.95
C ASN A 364 16.18 20.44 2.71
N GLY A 365 16.38 19.30 2.05
CA GLY A 365 16.68 18.05 2.78
C GLY A 365 15.64 17.49 3.78
N SER A 366 14.38 17.96 3.74
CA SER A 366 13.37 17.55 4.73
C SER A 366 12.57 16.30 4.34
N PHE A 367 12.72 15.80 3.12
CA PHE A 367 12.01 14.60 2.67
C PHE A 367 12.99 13.51 2.24
N VAL A 368 12.73 12.29 2.66
CA VAL A 368 13.53 11.10 2.34
C VAL A 368 13.45 10.72 0.85
N VAL A 369 12.49 11.29 0.11
CA VAL A 369 12.26 11.00 -1.31
C VAL A 369 12.18 12.31 -2.10
N ASP A 370 13.06 12.45 -3.08
CA ASP A 370 13.17 13.66 -3.91
C ASP A 370 12.06 13.78 -4.97
N ALA A 371 11.55 12.67 -5.49
CA ALA A 371 10.57 12.63 -6.57
C ALA A 371 9.31 11.83 -6.19
N TYR A 372 8.18 12.22 -6.79
CA TYR A 372 6.90 11.52 -6.60
C TYR A 372 7.02 10.06 -7.04
N PRO A 373 6.76 9.09 -6.15
CA PRO A 373 6.93 7.68 -6.48
C PRO A 373 5.87 7.21 -7.48
N VAL A 374 6.31 6.46 -8.48
CA VAL A 374 5.42 5.88 -9.49
C VAL A 374 5.86 4.44 -9.75
N SER A 375 4.92 3.50 -9.66
CA SER A 375 5.16 2.07 -9.95
C SER A 375 4.04 1.53 -10.86
N VAL A 376 4.42 0.94 -11.99
CA VAL A 376 3.47 0.45 -12.99
C VAL A 376 3.25 -1.04 -12.80
N HIS A 377 2.04 -1.43 -12.39
CA HIS A 377 1.64 -2.83 -12.28
C HIS A 377 0.81 -3.28 -13.48
N ALA A 378 1.19 -4.39 -14.11
CA ALA A 378 0.51 -4.93 -15.28
C ALA A 378 -0.97 -5.26 -15.02
N THR A 379 -1.30 -5.71 -13.80
CA THR A 379 -2.67 -5.99 -13.35
C THR A 379 -3.58 -4.77 -13.43
N ASP A 380 -3.09 -3.59 -13.04
CA ASP A 380 -3.86 -2.36 -13.06
C ASP A 380 -4.08 -1.86 -14.49
N ILE A 381 -3.09 -2.04 -15.38
CA ILE A 381 -3.24 -1.69 -16.80
C ILE A 381 -4.33 -2.55 -17.45
N ILE A 382 -4.35 -3.85 -17.17
CA ILE A 382 -5.39 -4.77 -17.67
C ILE A 382 -6.76 -4.38 -17.10
N LEU A 383 -6.83 -4.06 -15.81
CA LEU A 383 -8.05 -3.60 -15.15
C LEU A 383 -8.58 -2.33 -15.82
N VAL A 384 -7.74 -1.31 -16.01
CA VAL A 384 -8.09 -0.04 -16.69
C VAL A 384 -8.58 -0.32 -18.10
N PHE A 385 -7.86 -1.13 -18.87
CA PHE A 385 -8.27 -1.48 -20.24
C PHE A 385 -9.65 -2.11 -20.27
N LEU A 386 -9.91 -3.12 -19.43
CA LEU A 386 -11.21 -3.79 -19.34
C LEU A 386 -12.32 -2.83 -18.90
N THR A 387 -12.04 -1.94 -17.96
CA THR A 387 -13.00 -0.93 -17.48
C THR A 387 -13.39 0.03 -18.61
N VAL A 388 -12.39 0.59 -19.33
CA VAL A 388 -12.63 1.53 -20.43
C VAL A 388 -13.42 0.86 -21.55
N ILE A 389 -13.09 -0.36 -21.91
CA ILE A 389 -13.85 -1.13 -22.94
C ILE A 389 -15.27 -1.39 -22.47
N THR A 390 -15.48 -1.78 -21.22
CA THR A 390 -16.81 -2.10 -20.67
C THR A 390 -17.69 -0.84 -20.62
N VAL A 391 -17.18 0.26 -20.04
CA VAL A 391 -17.91 1.52 -19.94
C VAL A 391 -18.18 2.10 -21.32
N GLY A 392 -17.18 2.09 -22.21
CA GLY A 392 -17.33 2.53 -23.59
C GLY A 392 -18.35 1.71 -24.38
N PHE A 393 -18.35 0.38 -24.20
CA PHE A 393 -19.35 -0.48 -24.85
C PHE A 393 -20.77 -0.21 -24.35
N LEU A 394 -20.97 -0.07 -23.04
CA LEU A 394 -22.27 0.25 -22.45
C LEU A 394 -22.79 1.59 -22.96
N SER A 395 -21.93 2.59 -23.05
CA SER A 395 -22.26 3.93 -23.54
C SER A 395 -22.68 3.94 -25.00
N VAL A 396 -22.03 3.13 -25.82
CA VAL A 396 -22.36 3.01 -27.26
C VAL A 396 -23.64 2.21 -27.51
N TRP A 397 -23.87 1.19 -26.69
CA TRP A 397 -25.00 0.26 -26.87
C TRP A 397 -26.37 0.94 -26.77
N TYR A 398 -26.51 1.89 -25.81
CA TYR A 398 -27.78 2.58 -25.59
C TYR A 398 -28.23 3.45 -26.79
N PRO A 399 -27.43 4.41 -27.28
CA PRO A 399 -27.84 5.28 -28.39
C PRO A 399 -28.05 4.52 -29.71
N VAL A 400 -27.20 3.55 -29.99
CA VAL A 400 -27.35 2.74 -31.21
C VAL A 400 -28.66 1.97 -31.21
N ARG A 401 -29.04 1.35 -30.07
CA ARG A 401 -30.28 0.60 -29.96
C ARG A 401 -31.54 1.50 -30.00
N TYR A 402 -31.44 2.68 -29.42
CA TYR A 402 -32.56 3.63 -29.38
C TYR A 402 -32.76 4.36 -30.70
N LEU A 403 -31.70 4.96 -31.27
CA LEU A 403 -31.73 5.73 -32.48
C LEU A 403 -32.00 4.86 -33.72
N SER A 404 -31.40 3.68 -33.79
CA SER A 404 -31.70 2.75 -34.87
C SER A 404 -33.18 2.40 -34.90
N LYS A 405 -33.83 2.09 -33.77
CA LYS A 405 -35.28 1.83 -33.73
C LYS A 405 -36.15 3.04 -34.15
N ARG A 406 -35.74 4.29 -33.79
CA ARG A 406 -36.51 5.49 -34.04
C ARG A 406 -36.37 5.96 -35.49
N LEU A 407 -35.17 5.89 -36.07
CA LEU A 407 -34.92 6.18 -37.47
C LEU A 407 -35.52 5.12 -38.42
N LEU A 408 -35.62 3.89 -37.92
CA LEU A 408 -36.13 2.74 -38.65
C LEU A 408 -37.67 2.62 -38.60
N ARG A 409 -38.35 3.32 -37.65
CA ARG A 409 -39.80 3.24 -37.42
C ARG A 409 -40.59 4.37 -38.13
N LYS A 410 -39.95 5.32 -38.83
CA LYS A 410 -40.58 6.36 -39.60
C LYS A 410 -40.78 5.88 -41.05
N ARG A 411 -41.67 4.93 -41.26
CA ARG A 411 -42.54 4.68 -42.40
C ARG A 411 -43.87 4.14 -41.92
#